data_a45b99ffb41a2048214bee91cf7c9f44
#
_entry.id   a45b99ffb41a2048214bee91cf7c9f44
#
_cell.length_a   1.000
_cell.length_b   1.000
_cell.length_c   1.000
_cell.angle_alpha   90.00
_cell.angle_beta   90.00
_cell.angle_gamma   90.00
#
_symmetry.space_group_name_H-M   'P 1'
#
loop_
_entity.id
_entity.type
_entity.pdbx_description
1 polymer ?
#
loop_
_entity_poly.entity_id
_entity_poly.type
_entity_poly.pdbx_seq_one_letter_code
_entity_poly.pdbx_strand_id
1 'polypeptide(L)'
;MADIICVIGNKGGTGKTTLSHMLCQGMGLLGQRSVCVLTDTYREPLAPAGRRYLIADARSRESLVKVVDKIRSLNAWMGVIDGGGNRTETDRKLYGLADLVLLPFRDSHEDIRTVIRDLEMFPRAYAIPAQWPTNAWARDSAERTLEEMLAPYHDRILNPLYSLAASKLLLQKDVPSALPTPLTNACRSAAHQILDLLQIPIDKTIGIETSRHQTSAGLAVAA
;
A
#
# COMPACT_ATOMS: atom_id res chain seq x y z
N MET A 1 8.91 -12.60 12.49
CA MET A 1 8.55 -11.21 12.87
C MET A 1 7.68 -10.67 11.76
N ALA A 2 6.72 -9.81 12.05
CA ALA A 2 5.87 -9.24 11.00
C ALA A 2 6.62 -8.15 10.21
N ASP A 3 6.44 -8.12 8.88
CA ASP A 3 7.03 -7.10 8.03
C ASP A 3 6.17 -5.83 8.01
N ILE A 4 6.85 -4.68 7.99
CA ILE A 4 6.22 -3.36 7.93
C ILE A 4 6.54 -2.72 6.58
N ILE A 5 5.49 -2.42 5.84
CA ILE A 5 5.55 -1.69 4.58
C ILE A 5 5.10 -0.26 4.84
N CYS A 6 5.86 0.73 4.41
CA CYS A 6 5.43 2.13 4.46
C CYS A 6 5.19 2.67 3.05
N VAL A 7 4.03 3.25 2.84
CA VAL A 7 3.67 3.94 1.59
C VAL A 7 3.78 5.43 1.86
N ILE A 8 4.87 6.05 1.42
CA ILE A 8 5.24 7.44 1.69
C ILE A 8 5.49 8.22 0.40
N GLY A 9 5.86 9.48 0.51
CA GLY A 9 6.26 10.35 -0.60
C GLY A 9 5.76 11.78 -0.44
N ASN A 10 6.59 12.71 -0.85
CA ASN A 10 6.41 14.14 -0.59
C ASN A 10 5.25 14.80 -1.35
N LYS A 11 4.70 14.15 -2.39
CA LYS A 11 3.62 14.75 -3.18
C LYS A 11 2.23 14.23 -2.76
N GLY A 12 1.28 15.17 -2.64
CA GLY A 12 -0.13 14.85 -2.43
C GLY A 12 -0.80 14.27 -3.69
N GLY A 13 -1.80 13.39 -3.52
CA GLY A 13 -2.60 12.90 -4.64
C GLY A 13 -1.98 11.79 -5.49
N THR A 14 -0.79 11.29 -5.15
CA THR A 14 -0.11 10.20 -5.88
C THR A 14 -0.72 8.81 -5.67
N GLY A 15 -1.75 8.68 -4.82
CA GLY A 15 -2.43 7.42 -4.61
C GLY A 15 -1.94 6.60 -3.41
N LYS A 16 -1.17 7.18 -2.47
CA LYS A 16 -0.65 6.50 -1.27
C LYS A 16 -1.72 5.70 -0.54
N THR A 17 -2.77 6.35 -0.11
CA THR A 17 -3.87 5.69 0.61
C THR A 17 -4.55 4.60 -0.21
N THR A 18 -4.81 4.87 -1.50
CA THR A 18 -5.40 3.88 -2.40
C THR A 18 -4.50 2.64 -2.50
N LEU A 19 -3.20 2.84 -2.69
CA LEU A 19 -2.21 1.76 -2.76
C LEU A 19 -2.18 0.97 -1.45
N SER A 20 -2.13 1.64 -0.29
CA SER A 20 -2.13 0.97 1.02
C SER A 20 -3.33 0.05 1.20
N HIS A 21 -4.52 0.52 0.83
CA HIS A 21 -5.74 -0.29 0.88
C HIS A 21 -5.76 -1.40 -0.17
N MET A 22 -5.26 -1.16 -1.39
CA MET A 22 -5.15 -2.19 -2.43
C MET A 22 -4.20 -3.32 -2.00
N LEU A 23 -3.06 -3.00 -1.42
CA LEU A 23 -2.10 -3.97 -0.90
C LEU A 23 -2.72 -4.84 0.18
N CYS A 24 -3.31 -4.23 1.21
CA CYS A 24 -3.95 -4.96 2.29
C CYS A 24 -5.10 -5.86 1.78
N GLN A 25 -5.94 -5.36 0.88
CA GLN A 25 -7.01 -6.14 0.26
C GLN A 25 -6.45 -7.32 -0.55
N GLY A 26 -5.40 -7.08 -1.33
CA GLY A 26 -4.72 -8.11 -2.12
C GLY A 26 -4.08 -9.19 -1.25
N MET A 27 -3.39 -8.80 -0.18
CA MET A 27 -2.84 -9.72 0.81
C MET A 27 -3.94 -10.62 1.40
N GLY A 28 -5.07 -10.02 1.83
CA GLY A 28 -6.20 -10.80 2.33
C GLY A 28 -6.83 -11.73 1.28
N LEU A 29 -6.78 -11.38 -0.02
CA LEU A 29 -7.21 -12.25 -1.12
C LEU A 29 -6.24 -13.40 -1.39
N LEU A 30 -4.98 -13.27 -0.96
CA LEU A 30 -3.93 -14.29 -1.05
C LEU A 30 -3.76 -15.09 0.25
N GLY A 31 -4.65 -14.87 1.24
CA GLY A 31 -4.59 -15.55 2.54
C GLY A 31 -3.61 -14.94 3.54
N GLN A 32 -2.89 -13.87 3.17
CA GLN A 32 -1.96 -13.17 4.05
C GLN A 32 -2.69 -12.19 4.96
N ARG A 33 -2.50 -12.29 6.27
CA ARG A 33 -3.09 -11.37 7.26
C ARG A 33 -2.38 -10.03 7.22
N SER A 34 -3.15 -8.93 7.20
CA SER A 34 -2.58 -7.60 7.15
C SER A 34 -3.39 -6.56 7.95
N VAL A 35 -2.69 -5.49 8.33
CA VAL A 35 -3.25 -4.32 9.02
C VAL A 35 -2.90 -3.09 8.20
N CYS A 36 -3.90 -2.32 7.78
CA CYS A 36 -3.72 -1.00 7.20
C CYS A 36 -3.68 0.04 8.34
N VAL A 37 -2.54 0.71 8.49
CA VAL A 37 -2.30 1.67 9.56
C VAL A 37 -2.47 3.08 9.02
N LEU A 38 -3.50 3.79 9.48
CA LEU A 38 -3.83 5.14 9.01
C LEU A 38 -3.14 6.19 9.88
N THR A 39 -2.33 7.04 9.26
CA THR A 39 -1.62 8.13 9.95
C THR A 39 -2.13 9.53 9.58
N ASP A 40 -3.05 9.63 8.60
CA ASP A 40 -3.59 10.91 8.16
C ASP A 40 -4.68 11.41 9.11
N THR A 41 -4.41 12.55 9.76
CA THR A 41 -5.30 13.18 10.73
C THR A 41 -6.53 13.87 10.11
N TYR A 42 -6.52 14.08 8.80
CA TYR A 42 -7.59 14.79 8.10
C TYR A 42 -8.68 13.88 7.54
N ARG A 43 -8.49 12.57 7.61
CA ARG A 43 -9.47 11.60 7.10
C ARG A 43 -10.38 11.07 8.20
N GLU A 44 -11.62 10.79 7.84
CA GLU A 44 -12.54 10.10 8.73
C GLU A 44 -12.07 8.64 8.95
N PRO A 45 -12.30 8.07 10.14
CA PRO A 45 -12.04 6.67 10.40
C PRO A 45 -12.85 5.78 9.46
N LEU A 46 -12.21 4.78 8.89
CA LEU A 46 -12.88 3.79 8.05
C LEU A 46 -13.36 2.62 8.90
N ALA A 47 -14.54 2.09 8.60
CA ALA A 47 -15.06 0.90 9.27
C ALA A 47 -14.30 -0.36 8.80
N PRO A 48 -14.06 -1.36 9.67
CA PRO A 48 -13.44 -2.62 9.29
C PRO A 48 -14.35 -3.53 8.45
N ALA A 49 -15.65 -3.26 8.45
CA ALA A 49 -16.66 -4.10 7.77
C ALA A 49 -16.40 -4.23 6.26
N GLY A 50 -16.57 -5.43 5.73
CA GLY A 50 -16.40 -5.76 4.31
C GLY A 50 -14.96 -5.86 3.82
N ARG A 51 -13.94 -5.66 4.67
CA ARG A 51 -12.52 -5.68 4.33
C ARG A 51 -11.88 -7.03 4.67
N ARG A 52 -10.90 -7.44 3.87
CA ARG A 52 -10.09 -8.66 4.14
C ARG A 52 -8.83 -8.37 4.95
N TYR A 53 -8.78 -7.23 5.62
CA TYR A 53 -7.67 -6.74 6.45
C TYR A 53 -8.21 -5.92 7.61
N LEU A 54 -7.39 -5.75 8.63
CA LEU A 54 -7.72 -4.87 9.76
C LEU A 54 -7.31 -3.43 9.45
N ILE A 55 -7.99 -2.49 10.11
CA ILE A 55 -7.61 -1.07 10.09
C ILE A 55 -7.17 -0.69 11.50
N ALA A 56 -6.05 -0.01 11.61
CA ALA A 56 -5.58 0.61 12.84
C ALA A 56 -5.45 2.12 12.66
N ASP A 57 -6.02 2.87 13.58
CA ASP A 57 -5.85 4.32 13.65
C ASP A 57 -4.57 4.65 14.43
N ALA A 58 -3.63 5.30 13.78
CA ALA A 58 -2.32 5.64 14.34
C ALA A 58 -1.93 7.10 14.06
N ARG A 59 -2.88 8.02 14.22
CA ARG A 59 -2.70 9.45 13.92
C ARG A 59 -1.83 10.18 14.93
N SER A 60 -1.68 9.66 16.16
CA SER A 60 -0.70 10.17 17.10
C SER A 60 0.59 9.36 17.04
N ARG A 61 1.71 9.99 17.43
CA ARG A 61 3.01 9.31 17.50
C ARG A 61 2.98 8.13 18.46
N GLU A 62 2.32 8.29 19.59
CA GLU A 62 2.23 7.23 20.60
C GLU A 62 1.39 6.05 20.12
N SER A 63 0.26 6.32 19.45
CA SER A 63 -0.56 5.26 18.86
C SER A 63 0.21 4.53 17.75
N LEU A 64 0.98 5.24 16.92
CA LEU A 64 1.79 4.62 15.86
C LEU A 64 2.82 3.65 16.44
N VAL A 65 3.56 4.05 17.47
CA VAL A 65 4.55 3.18 18.10
C VAL A 65 3.88 1.92 18.68
N LYS A 66 2.79 2.09 19.45
CA LYS A 66 2.05 0.95 20.02
C LYS A 66 1.53 -0.01 18.94
N VAL A 67 0.99 0.52 17.84
CA VAL A 67 0.47 -0.30 16.73
C VAL A 67 1.60 -1.05 16.04
N VAL A 68 2.73 -0.39 15.75
CA VAL A 68 3.89 -1.01 15.12
C VAL A 68 4.47 -2.13 16.00
N ASP A 69 4.67 -1.87 17.30
CA ASP A 69 5.17 -2.86 18.25
C ASP A 69 4.22 -4.06 18.35
N LYS A 70 2.91 -3.79 18.37
CA LYS A 70 1.90 -4.86 18.37
C LYS A 70 1.96 -5.69 17.09
N ILE A 71 2.04 -5.06 15.91
CA ILE A 71 2.15 -5.78 14.64
C ILE A 71 3.43 -6.63 14.65
N ARG A 72 4.57 -6.07 15.03
CA ARG A 72 5.85 -6.77 15.10
C ARG A 72 5.84 -7.98 16.07
N SER A 73 5.02 -7.95 17.08
CA SER A 73 4.84 -9.09 18.01
C SER A 73 4.00 -10.23 17.41
N LEU A 74 3.32 -10.01 16.29
CA LEU A 74 2.46 -11.01 15.66
C LEU A 74 3.26 -11.84 14.64
N ASN A 75 3.05 -13.15 14.62
CA ASN A 75 3.62 -14.02 13.59
C ASN A 75 2.71 -14.06 12.36
N ALA A 76 3.31 -14.06 11.17
CA ALA A 76 2.60 -14.14 9.90
C ALA A 76 1.57 -13.01 9.66
N TRP A 77 1.84 -11.83 10.19
CA TRP A 77 1.09 -10.61 9.89
C TRP A 77 1.94 -9.62 9.10
N MET A 78 1.29 -8.71 8.40
CA MET A 78 1.94 -7.60 7.69
C MET A 78 1.29 -6.28 8.09
N GLY A 79 2.12 -5.27 8.31
CA GLY A 79 1.66 -3.90 8.51
C GLY A 79 1.86 -3.07 7.25
N VAL A 80 0.83 -2.36 6.78
CA VAL A 80 0.94 -1.38 5.70
C VAL A 80 0.60 -0.02 6.26
N ILE A 81 1.59 0.86 6.39
CA ILE A 81 1.42 2.20 6.95
C ILE A 81 1.16 3.18 5.81
N ASP A 82 0.00 3.84 5.85
CA ASP A 82 -0.36 4.95 4.96
C ASP A 82 0.26 6.26 5.48
N GLY A 83 1.32 6.70 4.86
CA GLY A 83 2.20 7.77 5.35
C GLY A 83 1.70 9.20 5.14
N GLY A 84 0.47 9.43 4.67
CA GLY A 84 0.00 10.79 4.41
C GLY A 84 0.84 11.56 3.36
N GLY A 85 0.50 12.81 3.10
CA GLY A 85 1.23 13.66 2.13
C GLY A 85 1.96 14.84 2.77
N ASN A 86 3.01 15.34 2.09
CA ASN A 86 3.75 16.56 2.46
C ASN A 86 4.34 16.56 3.88
N ARG A 87 4.90 15.44 4.33
CA ARG A 87 5.42 15.28 5.70
C ARG A 87 6.82 14.66 5.71
N THR A 88 7.80 15.32 5.10
CA THR A 88 9.18 14.81 4.94
C THR A 88 9.81 14.29 6.25
N GLU A 89 9.59 14.98 7.38
CA GLU A 89 10.11 14.53 8.67
C GLU A 89 9.43 13.23 9.15
N THR A 90 8.10 13.14 8.96
CA THR A 90 7.34 11.91 9.27
C THR A 90 7.77 10.78 8.35
N ASP A 91 7.95 11.04 7.06
CA ASP A 91 8.39 10.05 6.07
C ASP A 91 9.77 9.48 6.41
N ARG A 92 10.71 10.31 6.89
CA ARG A 92 12.03 9.83 7.39
C ARG A 92 11.89 8.90 8.60
N LYS A 93 10.99 9.21 9.53
CA LYS A 93 10.72 8.34 10.69
C LYS A 93 10.10 7.02 10.26
N LEU A 94 9.12 7.05 9.35
CA LEU A 94 8.49 5.86 8.79
C LEU A 94 9.48 5.01 7.99
N TYR A 95 10.37 5.64 7.21
CA TYR A 95 11.45 4.95 6.51
C TYR A 95 12.35 4.15 7.46
N GLY A 96 12.66 4.71 8.63
CA GLY A 96 13.46 4.04 9.65
C GLY A 96 12.77 2.83 10.31
N LEU A 97 11.44 2.80 10.29
CA LEU A 97 10.63 1.71 10.88
C LEU A 97 10.30 0.61 9.87
N ALA A 98 10.36 0.90 8.57
CA ALA A 98 9.89 0.03 7.52
C ALA A 98 10.93 -1.00 7.08
N ASP A 99 10.47 -2.21 6.79
CA ASP A 99 11.23 -3.25 6.10
C ASP A 99 11.21 -3.01 4.58
N LEU A 100 10.11 -2.47 4.07
CA LEU A 100 9.94 -2.04 2.68
C LEU A 100 9.29 -0.66 2.62
N VAL A 101 9.78 0.20 1.73
CA VAL A 101 9.21 1.53 1.49
C VAL A 101 8.77 1.65 0.04
N LEU A 102 7.55 2.13 -0.17
CA LEU A 102 6.95 2.33 -1.48
C LEU A 102 6.67 3.81 -1.71
N LEU A 103 7.05 4.29 -2.87
CA LEU A 103 6.91 5.67 -3.34
C LEU A 103 5.97 5.69 -4.56
N PRO A 104 4.65 5.81 -4.38
CA PRO A 104 3.74 5.90 -5.52
C PRO A 104 3.87 7.26 -6.21
N PHE A 105 3.91 7.25 -7.56
CA PHE A 105 3.97 8.43 -8.40
C PHE A 105 3.10 8.25 -9.64
N ARG A 106 2.72 9.35 -10.29
CA ARG A 106 1.95 9.37 -11.54
C ARG A 106 2.84 9.73 -12.73
N ASP A 107 2.30 9.64 -13.92
CA ASP A 107 2.96 9.89 -15.20
C ASP A 107 3.31 11.36 -15.49
N SER A 108 3.02 12.30 -14.58
CA SER A 108 3.41 13.69 -14.79
C SER A 108 4.90 13.92 -14.53
N HIS A 109 5.52 14.78 -15.35
CA HIS A 109 6.93 15.18 -15.18
C HIS A 109 7.25 15.67 -13.76
N GLU A 110 6.30 16.36 -13.11
CA GLU A 110 6.47 16.87 -11.75
C GLU A 110 6.46 15.73 -10.72
N ASP A 111 5.59 14.74 -10.87
CA ASP A 111 5.54 13.56 -10.01
C ASP A 111 6.84 12.76 -10.16
N ILE A 112 7.31 12.58 -11.39
CA ILE A 112 8.57 11.86 -11.69
C ILE A 112 9.78 12.59 -11.07
N ARG A 113 9.88 13.91 -11.21
CA ARG A 113 10.95 14.69 -10.54
C ARG A 113 10.89 14.56 -9.04
N THR A 114 9.69 14.51 -8.47
CA THR A 114 9.52 14.38 -7.01
C THR A 114 9.95 12.98 -6.56
N VAL A 115 9.54 11.92 -7.26
CA VAL A 115 9.93 10.56 -6.89
C VAL A 115 11.43 10.31 -7.06
N ILE A 116 12.10 10.96 -8.01
CA ILE A 116 13.57 10.92 -8.14
C ILE A 116 14.22 11.44 -6.85
N ARG A 117 13.80 12.62 -6.37
CA ARG A 117 14.30 13.19 -5.10
C ARG A 117 14.01 12.28 -3.90
N ASP A 118 12.83 11.65 -3.89
CA ASP A 118 12.46 10.71 -2.84
C ASP A 118 13.31 9.42 -2.91
N LEU A 119 13.64 8.91 -4.10
CA LEU A 119 14.55 7.77 -4.30
C LEU A 119 15.99 8.08 -3.88
N GLU A 120 16.45 9.31 -4.08
CA GLU A 120 17.74 9.78 -3.58
C GLU A 120 17.75 9.88 -2.05
N MET A 121 16.66 10.40 -1.47
CA MET A 121 16.52 10.55 -0.02
C MET A 121 16.35 9.20 0.70
N PHE A 122 15.74 8.20 0.05
CA PHE A 122 15.40 6.90 0.60
C PHE A 122 16.01 5.76 -0.24
N PRO A 123 17.30 5.44 -0.07
CA PRO A 123 18.02 4.46 -0.92
C PRO A 123 17.42 3.05 -0.96
N ARG A 124 16.69 2.62 0.09
CA ARG A 124 16.02 1.31 0.15
C ARG A 124 14.56 1.34 -0.34
N ALA A 125 14.08 2.50 -0.81
CA ALA A 125 12.72 2.61 -1.30
C ALA A 125 12.59 2.13 -2.74
N TYR A 126 11.40 1.65 -3.08
CA TYR A 126 10.97 1.31 -4.43
C TYR A 126 9.87 2.26 -4.89
N ALA A 127 9.99 2.74 -6.11
CA ALA A 127 8.96 3.57 -6.72
C ALA A 127 7.96 2.70 -7.47
N ILE A 128 6.67 3.05 -7.39
CA ILE A 128 5.61 2.32 -8.06
C ILE A 128 4.75 3.29 -8.88
N PRO A 129 4.74 3.15 -10.24
CA PRO A 129 3.83 3.93 -11.07
C PRO A 129 2.39 3.63 -10.67
N ALA A 130 1.66 4.65 -10.21
CA ALA A 130 0.30 4.54 -9.72
C ALA A 130 -0.66 5.37 -10.57
N GLN A 131 -1.92 4.94 -10.67
CA GLN A 131 -2.91 5.56 -11.55
C GLN A 131 -2.42 5.64 -13.01
N TRP A 132 -1.67 4.62 -13.45
CA TRP A 132 -1.01 4.59 -14.75
C TRP A 132 -2.05 4.59 -15.88
N PRO A 133 -1.78 5.24 -17.01
CA PRO A 133 -2.73 5.31 -18.12
C PRO A 133 -3.12 3.94 -18.68
N THR A 134 -4.41 3.77 -18.98
CA THR A 134 -4.95 2.57 -19.65
C THR A 134 -5.07 2.74 -21.15
N ASN A 135 -5.15 3.97 -21.66
CA ASN A 135 -5.14 4.28 -23.07
C ASN A 135 -3.74 4.01 -23.65
N ALA A 136 -3.66 3.29 -24.77
CA ALA A 136 -2.39 2.86 -25.36
C ALA A 136 -1.45 4.04 -25.66
N TRP A 137 -1.95 5.08 -26.32
CA TRP A 137 -1.15 6.25 -26.68
C TRP A 137 -0.59 6.97 -25.43
N ALA A 138 -1.43 7.20 -24.42
CA ALA A 138 -0.99 7.84 -23.18
C ALA A 138 0.00 6.96 -22.41
N ARG A 139 -0.21 5.64 -22.42
CA ARG A 139 0.69 4.67 -21.80
C ARG A 139 2.06 4.69 -22.48
N ASP A 140 2.12 4.59 -23.81
CA ASP A 140 3.38 4.60 -24.55
C ASP A 140 4.16 5.92 -24.34
N SER A 141 3.45 7.05 -24.18
CA SER A 141 4.06 8.33 -23.82
C SER A 141 4.63 8.33 -22.41
N ALA A 142 3.87 7.79 -21.45
CA ALA A 142 4.28 7.70 -20.04
C ALA A 142 5.47 6.75 -19.86
N GLU A 143 5.48 5.60 -20.54
CA GLU A 143 6.57 4.62 -20.53
C GLU A 143 7.87 5.22 -21.08
N ARG A 144 7.82 5.95 -22.20
CA ARG A 144 9.00 6.65 -22.72
C ARG A 144 9.55 7.68 -21.73
N THR A 145 8.66 8.48 -21.12
CA THR A 145 9.09 9.46 -20.11
C THR A 145 9.72 8.77 -18.89
N LEU A 146 9.17 7.63 -18.48
CA LEU A 146 9.70 6.83 -17.39
C LEU A 146 11.11 6.31 -17.73
N GLU A 147 11.26 5.70 -18.91
CA GLU A 147 12.56 5.19 -19.38
C GLU A 147 13.62 6.30 -19.47
N GLU A 148 13.27 7.47 -19.99
CA GLU A 148 14.20 8.60 -20.10
C GLU A 148 14.61 9.16 -18.74
N MET A 149 13.66 9.38 -17.84
CA MET A 149 13.91 10.12 -16.59
C MET A 149 14.35 9.22 -15.43
N LEU A 150 13.91 7.95 -15.40
CA LEU A 150 14.15 7.00 -14.31
C LEU A 150 15.15 5.89 -14.65
N ALA A 151 15.83 5.95 -15.80
CA ALA A 151 16.85 4.99 -16.20
C ALA A 151 17.87 4.65 -15.09
N PRO A 152 18.39 5.62 -14.31
CA PRO A 152 19.34 5.31 -13.23
C PRO A 152 18.74 4.52 -12.06
N TYR A 153 17.42 4.42 -11.98
CA TYR A 153 16.68 3.80 -10.88
C TYR A 153 15.87 2.58 -11.31
N HIS A 154 16.07 2.07 -12.54
CA HIS A 154 15.23 1.02 -13.12
C HIS A 154 15.05 -0.20 -12.22
N ASP A 155 16.10 -0.62 -11.49
CA ASP A 155 16.06 -1.75 -10.54
C ASP A 155 15.16 -1.51 -9.33
N ARG A 156 14.76 -0.26 -9.10
CA ARG A 156 13.89 0.15 -8.01
C ARG A 156 12.53 0.65 -8.46
N ILE A 157 12.18 0.42 -9.73
CA ILE A 157 10.87 0.75 -10.28
C ILE A 157 10.04 -0.53 -10.40
N LEU A 158 8.91 -0.53 -9.73
CA LEU A 158 7.97 -1.65 -9.75
C LEU A 158 7.02 -1.57 -10.95
N ASN A 159 6.35 -2.69 -11.25
CA ASN A 159 5.35 -2.72 -12.31
C ASN A 159 4.19 -1.75 -12.04
N PRO A 160 3.65 -1.10 -13.07
CA PRO A 160 2.63 -0.08 -12.91
C PRO A 160 1.29 -0.63 -12.41
N LEU A 161 0.64 0.16 -11.57
CA LEU A 161 -0.76 0.00 -11.18
C LEU A 161 -1.63 0.92 -12.03
N TYR A 162 -2.39 0.34 -12.92
CA TYR A 162 -3.23 1.07 -13.84
C TYR A 162 -4.37 1.82 -13.16
N SER A 163 -4.78 2.93 -13.75
CA SER A 163 -5.90 3.73 -13.28
C SER A 163 -7.20 2.91 -13.30
N LEU A 164 -7.85 2.81 -12.14
CA LEU A 164 -9.07 2.04 -11.98
C LEU A 164 -10.07 2.81 -11.11
N ALA A 165 -11.16 3.27 -11.71
CA ALA A 165 -12.18 4.04 -11.01
C ALA A 165 -12.77 3.30 -9.78
N ALA A 166 -12.88 1.97 -9.89
CA ALA A 166 -13.38 1.11 -8.81
C ALA A 166 -12.48 1.10 -7.55
N SER A 167 -11.21 1.54 -7.63
CA SER A 167 -10.32 1.60 -6.47
C SER A 167 -10.86 2.51 -5.35
N LYS A 168 -11.68 3.50 -5.70
CA LYS A 168 -12.39 4.38 -4.74
C LYS A 168 -13.31 3.62 -3.79
N LEU A 169 -13.81 2.44 -4.17
CA LEU A 169 -14.62 1.59 -3.29
C LEU A 169 -13.89 1.19 -2.02
N LEU A 170 -12.56 1.00 -2.08
CA LEU A 170 -11.75 0.65 -0.91
C LEU A 170 -11.63 1.80 0.11
N LEU A 171 -11.92 3.03 -0.30
CA LEU A 171 -11.83 4.23 0.54
C LEU A 171 -13.19 4.63 1.12
N GLN A 172 -14.25 3.91 0.79
CA GLN A 172 -15.59 4.15 1.35
C GLN A 172 -15.68 3.62 2.78
N LYS A 173 -16.58 4.20 3.58
CA LYS A 173 -16.84 3.74 4.94
C LYS A 173 -17.23 2.26 4.93
N ASP A 174 -18.16 1.88 4.08
CA ASP A 174 -18.62 0.51 3.92
C ASP A 174 -18.14 -0.02 2.57
N VAL A 175 -17.34 -1.07 2.59
CA VAL A 175 -16.85 -1.74 1.39
C VAL A 175 -17.84 -2.82 0.97
N PRO A 176 -18.24 -2.88 -0.32
CA PRO A 176 -19.10 -3.96 -0.80
C PRO A 176 -18.50 -5.34 -0.51
N SER A 177 -19.34 -6.30 -0.14
CA SER A 177 -18.92 -7.68 0.12
C SER A 177 -18.29 -8.36 -1.11
N ALA A 178 -18.75 -7.95 -2.31
CA ALA A 178 -18.20 -8.38 -3.59
C ALA A 178 -17.61 -7.17 -4.32
N LEU A 179 -16.30 -7.16 -4.52
CA LEU A 179 -15.60 -6.17 -5.32
C LEU A 179 -15.61 -6.55 -6.80
N PRO A 180 -15.62 -5.56 -7.71
CA PRO A 180 -15.48 -5.82 -9.14
C PRO A 180 -14.22 -6.63 -9.45
N THR A 181 -14.32 -7.60 -10.37
CA THR A 181 -13.20 -8.46 -10.77
C THR A 181 -11.93 -7.70 -11.16
N PRO A 182 -12.00 -6.60 -11.95
CA PRO A 182 -10.81 -5.82 -12.26
C PRO A 182 -10.09 -5.27 -11.02
N LEU A 183 -10.86 -4.80 -10.01
CA LEU A 183 -10.28 -4.31 -8.76
C LEU A 183 -9.65 -5.45 -7.95
N THR A 184 -10.35 -6.57 -7.85
CA THR A 184 -9.83 -7.79 -7.18
C THR A 184 -8.51 -8.24 -7.80
N ASN A 185 -8.42 -8.28 -9.13
CA ASN A 185 -7.21 -8.67 -9.84
C ASN A 185 -6.08 -7.65 -9.64
N ALA A 186 -6.37 -6.35 -9.71
CA ALA A 186 -5.39 -5.30 -9.45
C ALA A 186 -4.83 -5.36 -8.02
N CYS A 187 -5.70 -5.63 -7.01
CA CYS A 187 -5.26 -5.81 -5.63
C CYS A 187 -4.35 -7.04 -5.48
N ARG A 188 -4.71 -8.18 -6.08
CA ARG A 188 -3.87 -9.38 -6.07
C ARG A 188 -2.52 -9.13 -6.73
N SER A 189 -2.51 -8.53 -7.92
CA SER A 189 -1.27 -8.22 -8.65
C SER A 189 -0.34 -7.32 -7.85
N ALA A 190 -0.88 -6.27 -7.23
CA ALA A 190 -0.10 -5.38 -6.36
C ALA A 190 0.49 -6.15 -5.16
N ALA A 191 -0.32 -6.99 -4.48
CA ALA A 191 0.15 -7.75 -3.33
C ALA A 191 1.20 -8.80 -3.73
N HIS A 192 1.03 -9.52 -4.84
CA HIS A 192 2.02 -10.47 -5.35
C HIS A 192 3.38 -9.81 -5.53
N GLN A 193 3.41 -8.69 -6.25
CA GLN A 193 4.64 -7.95 -6.50
C GLN A 193 5.41 -7.59 -5.22
N ILE A 194 4.69 -7.25 -4.15
CA ILE A 194 5.29 -6.89 -2.88
C ILE A 194 5.71 -8.12 -2.07
N LEU A 195 4.91 -9.19 -2.08
CA LEU A 195 5.27 -10.43 -1.40
C LEU A 195 6.48 -11.09 -2.05
N ASP A 196 6.58 -11.06 -3.38
CA ASP A 196 7.75 -11.55 -4.12
C ASP A 196 9.01 -10.73 -3.76
N LEU A 197 8.89 -9.41 -3.67
CA LEU A 197 10.00 -8.53 -3.29
C LEU A 197 10.49 -8.80 -1.85
N LEU A 198 9.58 -9.11 -0.95
CA LEU A 198 9.88 -9.50 0.45
C LEU A 198 10.25 -10.99 0.60
N GLN A 199 10.22 -11.76 -0.49
CA GLN A 199 10.48 -13.21 -0.50
C GLN A 199 9.53 -13.99 0.43
N ILE A 200 8.30 -13.51 0.58
CA ILE A 200 7.27 -14.17 1.40
C ILE A 200 6.52 -15.19 0.53
N PRO A 201 6.57 -16.49 0.88
CA PRO A 201 5.89 -17.51 0.11
C PRO A 201 4.37 -17.36 0.22
N ILE A 202 3.69 -17.45 -0.92
CA ILE A 202 2.23 -17.48 -0.98
C ILE A 202 1.79 -18.94 -0.95
N ASP A 203 1.07 -19.31 0.10
CA ASP A 203 0.46 -20.64 0.17
C ASP A 203 -0.71 -20.73 -0.81
N LYS A 204 -0.48 -21.41 -1.93
CA LYS A 204 -1.48 -21.61 -2.99
C LYS A 204 -2.71 -22.44 -2.56
N THR A 205 -2.65 -23.10 -1.40
CA THR A 205 -3.72 -23.95 -0.89
C THR A 205 -4.81 -23.20 -0.13
N ILE A 206 -4.55 -21.99 0.36
CA ILE A 206 -5.50 -21.23 1.19
C ILE A 206 -6.62 -20.54 0.38
N GLY A 207 -6.52 -20.50 -0.95
CA GLY A 207 -7.49 -19.81 -1.83
C GLY A 207 -8.89 -20.44 -1.92
N ILE A 208 -9.14 -21.60 -1.33
CA ILE A 208 -10.38 -22.36 -1.51
C ILE A 208 -11.27 -22.40 -0.24
N GLU A 209 -10.75 -22.18 0.96
CA GLU A 209 -11.50 -22.42 2.20
C GLU A 209 -12.00 -21.18 2.99
N THR A 210 -11.77 -19.96 2.59
CA THR A 210 -12.14 -18.79 3.40
C THR A 210 -13.55 -18.25 3.17
N SER A 211 -14.57 -19.13 2.99
CA SER A 211 -15.99 -18.76 3.07
C SER A 211 -16.64 -18.97 4.43
N ARG A 212 -15.95 -19.52 5.43
CA ARG A 212 -16.53 -19.79 6.77
C ARG A 212 -15.55 -19.45 7.88
N HIS A 213 -16.01 -18.60 8.81
CA HIS A 213 -15.44 -18.27 10.11
C HIS A 213 -14.22 -17.31 10.15
N GLN A 214 -14.48 -16.03 9.98
CA GLN A 214 -13.78 -15.02 10.76
C GLN A 214 -14.61 -14.69 12.00
N THR A 215 -14.50 -15.55 13.00
CA THR A 215 -14.93 -15.19 14.36
C THR A 215 -13.94 -14.18 14.93
N SER A 216 -14.47 -13.07 15.35
CA SER A 216 -13.83 -11.96 16.06
C SER A 216 -13.01 -12.44 17.27
N ALA A 217 -11.74 -12.74 17.07
CA ALA A 217 -10.80 -12.83 18.17
C ALA A 217 -10.24 -11.42 18.40
N GLY A 218 -10.77 -10.76 19.44
CA GLY A 218 -10.51 -9.43 19.92
C GLY A 218 -9.11 -8.86 19.70
N LEU A 219 -8.96 -8.02 18.70
CA LEU A 219 -8.05 -6.90 18.71
C LEU A 219 -8.89 -5.63 18.97
N ALA A 220 -9.48 -5.54 20.16
CA ALA A 220 -9.83 -4.25 20.72
C ALA A 220 -8.51 -3.53 21.00
N VAL A 221 -7.99 -2.80 20.01
CA VAL A 221 -6.98 -1.79 20.25
C VAL A 221 -7.72 -0.65 20.92
N ALA A 222 -7.61 -0.61 22.25
CA ALA A 222 -8.15 0.45 23.07
C ALA A 222 -7.72 1.80 22.51
N ALA A 223 -8.72 2.68 22.37
CA ALA A 223 -8.59 4.10 22.13
C ALA A 223 -7.67 4.78 23.17
#